data_54e8625df1693e1acfcede43c9a34b94
#
_entry.id   54e8625df1693e1acfcede43c9a34b94
#
_cell.length_a   1.000
_cell.length_b   1.000
_cell.length_c   1.000
_cell.angle_alpha   90.00
_cell.angle_beta   90.00
_cell.angle_gamma   90.00
#
_symmetry.space_group_name_H-M   'P 1'
#
loop_
_entity.id
_entity.type
_entity.pdbx_description
1 polymer ?
#
loop_
_entity_poly.entity_id
_entity_poly.type
_entity_poly.pdbx_seq_one_letter_code
_entity_poly.pdbx_strand_id
1 'polypeptide(L)' 'MQTVLKTNNHITLSWVKHILESNNIRFYILDESMSSVEGNISAIPMRILVDNENLEKAKKIINEAKKKLKMND' A
#
# COMPACT_ATOMS: atom_id res chain seq x y z
N MET A 1 0.15 8.84 -11.40
CA MET A 1 0.18 7.79 -10.37
C MET A 1 -0.98 7.94 -9.42
N GLN A 2 -1.50 6.83 -8.98
CA GLN A 2 -2.65 6.82 -8.08
C GLN A 2 -2.36 5.99 -6.85
N THR A 3 -2.92 6.41 -5.72
CA THR A 3 -2.81 5.66 -4.49
C THR A 3 -3.71 4.43 -4.55
N VAL A 4 -3.12 3.27 -4.29
CA VAL A 4 -3.89 2.03 -4.29
C VAL A 4 -4.12 1.54 -2.87
N LEU A 5 -3.27 1.95 -1.93
CA LEU A 5 -3.42 1.56 -0.54
C LEU A 5 -2.84 2.64 0.36
N LYS A 6 -3.50 2.88 1.48
CA LYS A 6 -3.02 3.80 2.49
C LYS A 6 -3.12 3.10 3.83
N THR A 7 -2.00 2.96 4.52
CA THR A 7 -1.99 2.23 5.78
C THR A 7 -0.86 2.70 6.67
N ASN A 8 -1.06 2.62 7.97
CA ASN A 8 0.03 2.86 8.92
C ASN A 8 0.55 1.55 9.51
N ASN A 9 0.09 0.43 9.00
CA ASN A 9 0.50 -0.88 9.48
C ASN A 9 1.60 -1.42 8.58
N HIS A 10 2.79 -1.56 9.13
CA HIS A 10 3.94 -2.02 8.36
C HIS A 10 3.78 -3.45 7.86
N ILE A 11 3.06 -4.27 8.59
CA ILE A 11 2.83 -5.65 8.17
C ILE A 11 1.95 -5.68 6.92
N THR A 12 0.87 -4.91 6.94
CA THR A 12 0.00 -4.79 5.77
C THR A 12 0.77 -4.24 4.58
N LEU A 13 1.60 -3.23 4.81
CA LEU A 13 2.37 -2.62 3.74
C LEU A 13 3.31 -3.64 3.10
N SER A 14 4.03 -4.41 3.91
CA SER A 14 4.96 -5.42 3.40
C SER A 14 4.23 -6.49 2.60
N TRP A 15 3.08 -6.89 3.07
CA TRP A 15 2.28 -7.91 2.40
C TRP A 15 1.82 -7.43 1.02
N VAL A 16 1.34 -6.20 0.94
CA VAL A 16 0.90 -5.66 -0.33
C VAL A 16 2.07 -5.46 -1.29
N LYS A 17 3.21 -5.00 -0.77
CA LYS A 17 4.41 -4.89 -1.59
C LYS A 17 4.76 -6.23 -2.22
N HIS A 18 4.74 -7.28 -1.42
CA HIS A 18 5.05 -8.61 -1.92
C HIS A 18 4.09 -9.04 -3.03
N ILE A 19 2.80 -8.77 -2.84
CA ILE A 19 1.80 -9.13 -3.83
C ILE A 19 2.04 -8.39 -5.14
N LEU A 20 2.32 -7.10 -5.06
CA LEU A 20 2.54 -6.32 -6.27
C LEU A 20 3.81 -6.77 -6.99
N GLU A 21 4.86 -7.04 -6.24
CA GLU A 21 6.10 -7.54 -6.84
C GLU A 21 5.89 -8.89 -7.52
N SER A 22 5.13 -9.75 -6.88
CA SER A 22 4.86 -11.08 -7.45
C SER A 22 4.09 -11.01 -8.75
N ASN A 23 3.37 -9.93 -8.95
CA ASN A 23 2.58 -9.75 -10.17
C ASN A 23 3.21 -8.77 -11.14
N ASN A 24 4.47 -8.43 -10.92
CA ASN A 24 5.23 -7.53 -11.79
C ASN A 24 4.58 -6.17 -11.96
N ILE A 25 3.98 -5.67 -10.90
CA ILE A 25 3.37 -4.35 -10.91
C ILE A 25 4.32 -3.39 -10.22
N ARG A 26 4.73 -2.35 -10.95
CA ARG A 26 5.59 -1.32 -10.40
C ARG A 26 4.82 -0.47 -9.41
N PHE A 27 5.42 -0.19 -8.27
CA PHE A 27 4.78 0.64 -7.27
C PHE A 27 5.79 1.59 -6.64
N TYR A 28 5.28 2.61 -5.97
CA TYR A 28 6.08 3.56 -5.21
C TYR A 28 5.45 3.75 -3.84
N ILE A 29 6.29 4.03 -2.85
CA ILE A 29 5.79 4.23 -1.50
C ILE A 29 6.07 5.66 -1.07
N LEU A 30 5.01 6.34 -0.65
CA LEU A 30 5.15 7.65 -0.03
C LEU A 30 5.00 7.49 1.47
N ASP A 31 6.05 7.88 2.19
CA ASP A 31 6.04 7.80 3.63
C ASP A 31 6.05 9.22 4.17
N GLU A 32 4.90 9.67 4.59
CA GLU A 32 4.76 11.05 5.03
C GLU A 32 5.40 11.30 6.38
N SER A 33 5.77 10.26 7.08
CA SER A 33 6.42 10.44 8.36
C SER A 33 7.78 11.12 8.21
N MET A 34 8.34 11.05 7.01
CA MET A 34 9.64 11.66 6.76
C MET A 34 9.59 13.18 6.83
N SER A 35 8.45 13.76 6.60
CA SER A 35 8.33 15.20 6.63
C SER A 35 7.88 15.72 7.98
N SER A 36 7.68 14.85 8.93
CA SER A 36 7.20 15.25 10.22
C SER A 36 8.33 15.61 11.13
N VAL A 37 8.35 16.83 11.60
CA VAL A 37 9.42 17.25 12.46
C VAL A 37 9.00 17.38 13.90
N GLU A 38 7.76 17.34 14.17
CA GLU A 38 7.28 17.45 15.51
C GLU A 38 7.30 16.08 16.14
N GLY A 39 7.72 15.95 17.29
CA GLY A 39 7.87 14.66 17.90
C GLY A 39 6.62 13.95 18.29
N ASN A 40 5.46 14.51 18.06
CA ASN A 40 4.25 13.90 18.50
C ASN A 40 3.49 13.25 17.43
N ILE A 41 4.05 12.25 16.82
CA ILE A 41 3.48 11.60 15.73
C ILE A 41 2.84 10.34 16.12
N SER A 42 1.62 10.21 15.91
CA SER A 42 1.00 8.97 16.10
C SER A 42 0.98 8.29 14.78
N ALA A 43 0.02 7.93 14.24
CA ALA A 43 -0.07 7.06 13.10
C ALA A 43 -0.04 7.84 11.80
N ILE A 44 1.12 8.04 11.25
CA ILE A 44 1.22 8.70 9.95
C ILE A 44 1.15 7.66 8.87
N PRO A 45 0.17 7.73 8.00
CA PRO A 45 -0.03 6.67 7.01
C PRO A 45 1.01 6.72 5.91
N MET A 46 1.36 5.54 5.44
CA MET A 46 2.15 5.37 4.24
C MET A 46 1.22 5.04 3.09
N ARG A 47 1.60 5.44 1.89
CA ARG A 47 0.77 5.19 0.72
C ARG A 47 1.54 4.42 -0.33
N ILE A 48 0.87 3.47 -0.95
CA ILE A 48 1.42 2.76 -2.09
C ILE A 48 0.74 3.30 -3.34
N LEU A 49 1.55 3.73 -4.30
CA LEU A 49 1.05 4.28 -5.54
C LEU A 49 1.45 3.39 -6.71
N VAL A 50 0.58 3.29 -7.69
CA VAL A 50 0.89 2.56 -8.91
C VAL A 50 0.55 3.44 -10.10
N ASP A 51 1.08 3.08 -11.26
CA ASP A 51 0.75 3.81 -12.49
C ASP A 51 -0.74 3.72 -12.77
N ASN A 52 -1.29 4.77 -13.38
CA ASN A 52 -2.73 4.82 -13.65
C ASN A 52 -3.21 3.61 -14.42
N GLU A 53 -2.41 3.12 -15.35
CA GLU A 53 -2.81 2.00 -16.17
C GLU A 53 -2.84 0.68 -15.40
N ASN A 54 -2.19 0.63 -14.24
CA ASN A 54 -2.18 -0.58 -13.42
C ASN A 54 -3.10 -0.49 -12.22
N LEU A 55 -3.80 0.63 -12.07
CA LEU A 55 -4.57 0.88 -10.86
C LEU A 55 -5.64 -0.17 -10.63
N GLU A 56 -6.43 -0.46 -11.64
CA GLU A 56 -7.52 -1.42 -11.48
C GLU A 56 -7.00 -2.82 -11.29
N LYS A 57 -5.94 -3.18 -12.00
CA LYS A 57 -5.33 -4.48 -11.84
C LYS A 57 -4.80 -4.67 -10.42
N ALA A 58 -4.12 -3.65 -9.91
CA ALA A 58 -3.57 -3.70 -8.56
C ALA A 58 -4.68 -3.84 -7.52
N LYS A 59 -5.74 -3.05 -7.66
CA LYS A 59 -6.85 -3.13 -6.72
C LYS A 59 -7.50 -4.50 -6.73
N LYS A 60 -7.68 -5.06 -7.91
CA LYS A 60 -8.29 -6.38 -8.02
C LYS A 60 -7.44 -7.45 -7.36
N ILE A 61 -6.14 -7.41 -7.61
CA ILE A 61 -5.23 -8.40 -7.04
C ILE A 61 -5.22 -8.31 -5.52
N ILE A 62 -5.16 -7.10 -4.99
CA ILE A 62 -5.13 -6.90 -3.55
C ILE A 62 -6.43 -7.37 -2.92
N ASN A 63 -7.56 -7.06 -3.54
CA ASN A 63 -8.85 -7.50 -3.01
C ASN A 63 -8.99 -9.00 -3.00
N GLU A 64 -8.53 -9.65 -4.05
CA GLU A 64 -8.59 -11.10 -4.11
C GLU A 64 -7.72 -11.75 -3.06
N ALA A 65 -6.54 -11.17 -2.84
CA ALA A 65 -5.64 -11.69 -1.81
C ALA A 65 -6.22 -11.50 -0.41
N LYS A 66 -6.87 -10.38 -0.17
CA LYS A 66 -7.52 -10.14 1.12
C LYS A 66 -8.61 -11.17 1.37
N LYS A 67 -9.38 -11.49 0.35
CA LYS A 67 -10.44 -12.48 0.50
C LYS A 67 -9.87 -13.85 0.84
N LYS A 68 -8.77 -14.22 0.21
CA LYS A 68 -8.16 -15.50 0.48
C LYS A 68 -7.66 -15.62 1.90
N LEU A 69 -7.12 -14.53 2.43
CA LEU A 69 -6.56 -14.53 3.77
C LEU A 69 -7.57 -14.10 4.82
N LYS A 70 -8.77 -13.76 4.39
CA LYS A 70 -9.83 -13.28 5.28
C LYS A 70 -9.36 -12.11 6.14
N MET A 71 -8.60 -11.22 5.53
CA MET A 71 -8.15 -10.04 6.24
C MET A 71 -9.26 -9.02 6.30
N ASN A 72 -9.45 -8.47 7.48
CA ASN A 72 -10.42 -7.41 7.68
C ASN A 72 -9.68 -6.12 7.91
N ASP A 73 -9.71 -5.30 6.93
CA ASP A 73 -9.06 -4.03 7.13
C ASP A 73 -9.83 -2.94 6.54
#